data_babb0eb8f1e17d5c43e297329f5174fa
#
_entry.id   babb0eb8f1e17d5c43e297329f5174fa
#
_cell.length_a   1.000
_cell.length_b   1.000
_cell.length_c   1.000
_cell.angle_alpha   90.00
_cell.angle_beta   90.00
_cell.angle_gamma   90.00
#
_symmetry.space_group_name_H-M   'P 1'
#
loop_
_entity.id
_entity.type
_entity.pdbx_description
1 polymer ?
#
loop_
_entity_poly.entity_id
_entity_poly.type
_entity_poly.pdbx_seq_one_letter_code
_entity_poly.pdbx_strand_id
1 'polypeptide(L)'
;NTKPIVDNKETLSYVLEEGKKTGIHVLSCAAVSMGFKGQELTDMEGLLAAGAAGFTDDGIPLMDGAFVRAAMEEAARLDTVLSFHEEDKAFIKENGINHGKVSDKLGIYGSPALAEDSLVARDCMIALDTGATVDIQHISSGHSVEMVRLAKKLGAKVWAEVTPHHFTLTEDAVHIHGTLAKMNPPLRTEQDRQMLIEGLKDGTIDM
;
A
#
# COMPACT_ATOMS: atom_id res chain seq x y z
N ASN A 1 -5.36 6.58 8.46
CA ASN A 1 -6.78 6.69 8.81
C ASN A 1 -7.01 7.48 10.09
N THR A 2 -6.76 8.77 10.07
CA THR A 2 -6.98 9.63 11.24
C THR A 2 -8.36 10.29 11.20
N LYS A 3 -8.82 10.77 12.36
CA LYS A 3 -9.97 11.68 12.48
C LYS A 3 -9.51 12.88 13.32
N PRO A 4 -9.39 14.05 12.70
CA PRO A 4 -9.64 14.35 11.27
C PRO A 4 -8.61 13.72 10.34
N ILE A 5 -8.95 13.61 9.03
CA ILE A 5 -8.06 13.18 7.95
C ILE A 5 -7.00 14.26 7.73
N VAL A 6 -5.76 13.86 7.43
CA VAL A 6 -4.66 14.80 7.14
C VAL A 6 -4.73 15.23 5.66
N ASP A 7 -5.79 15.89 5.26
CA ASP A 7 -6.05 16.36 3.90
C ASP A 7 -5.96 17.88 3.72
N ASN A 8 -5.53 18.57 4.78
CA ASN A 8 -5.38 20.01 4.81
C ASN A 8 -4.21 20.44 5.71
N LYS A 9 -3.72 21.68 5.51
CA LYS A 9 -2.55 22.21 6.21
C LYS A 9 -2.75 22.34 7.72
N GLU A 10 -3.98 22.63 8.17
CA GLU A 10 -4.27 22.81 9.59
C GLU A 10 -4.08 21.50 10.35
N THR A 11 -4.66 20.41 9.84
CA THR A 11 -4.52 19.06 10.43
C THR A 11 -3.07 18.58 10.39
N LEU A 12 -2.37 18.77 9.25
CA LEU A 12 -0.97 18.40 9.13
C LEU A 12 -0.09 19.16 10.13
N SER A 13 -0.26 20.49 10.21
CA SER A 13 0.50 21.32 11.16
C SER A 13 0.26 20.90 12.60
N TYR A 14 -0.97 20.58 12.96
CA TYR A 14 -1.30 20.07 14.31
C TYR A 14 -0.51 18.77 14.61
N VAL A 15 -0.50 17.80 13.69
CA VAL A 15 0.24 16.54 13.88
C VAL A 15 1.72 16.79 14.07
N LEU A 16 2.33 17.64 13.23
CA LEU A 16 3.76 17.92 13.30
C LEU A 16 4.13 18.70 14.58
N GLU A 17 3.30 19.67 15.01
CA GLU A 17 3.54 20.41 16.25
C GLU A 17 3.40 19.51 17.49
N GLU A 18 2.41 18.64 17.54
CA GLU A 18 2.31 17.64 18.62
C GLU A 18 3.48 16.64 18.59
N GLY A 19 3.91 16.24 17.38
CA GLY A 19 5.08 15.40 17.17
C GLY A 19 6.38 15.98 17.79
N LYS A 20 6.59 17.29 17.65
CA LYS A 20 7.77 17.96 18.26
C LYS A 20 7.85 17.82 19.79
N LYS A 21 6.74 17.58 20.46
CA LYS A 21 6.68 17.41 21.91
C LYS A 21 7.05 16.02 22.40
N THR A 22 7.19 15.04 21.50
CA THR A 22 7.37 13.62 21.86
C THR A 22 8.83 13.25 22.16
N GLY A 23 9.80 14.08 21.79
CA GLY A 23 11.22 13.81 21.92
C GLY A 23 11.82 12.86 20.87
N ILE A 24 11.02 12.47 19.87
CA ILE A 24 11.44 11.71 18.68
C ILE A 24 11.09 12.48 17.40
N HIS A 25 11.69 12.09 16.27
CA HIS A 25 11.30 12.66 14.98
C HIS A 25 9.96 12.06 14.54
N VAL A 26 8.97 12.92 14.34
CA VAL A 26 7.65 12.56 13.82
C VAL A 26 7.49 13.17 12.43
N LEU A 27 7.28 12.32 11.43
CA LEU A 27 6.90 12.68 10.07
C LEU A 27 5.46 12.28 9.82
N SER A 28 4.78 12.97 8.93
CA SER A 28 3.40 12.64 8.55
C SER A 28 3.25 12.67 7.04
N CYS A 29 2.68 11.61 6.47
CA CYS A 29 2.10 11.66 5.15
C CYS A 29 0.78 12.43 5.21
N ALA A 30 0.44 13.11 4.12
CA ALA A 30 -0.88 13.69 3.89
C ALA A 30 -1.72 12.80 2.97
N ALA A 31 -3.02 13.04 2.90
CA ALA A 31 -3.90 12.32 2.00
C ALA A 31 -3.65 12.69 0.54
N VAL A 32 -3.76 11.71 -0.36
CA VAL A 32 -3.77 11.92 -1.81
C VAL A 32 -5.07 12.59 -2.22
N SER A 33 -6.20 12.07 -1.71
CA SER A 33 -7.53 12.56 -2.06
C SER A 33 -8.25 13.23 -0.90
N MET A 34 -9.02 14.27 -1.23
CA MET A 34 -9.87 14.96 -0.26
C MET A 34 -10.86 14.02 0.41
N GLY A 35 -10.79 13.94 1.73
CA GLY A 35 -11.66 13.07 2.52
C GLY A 35 -11.53 11.58 2.24
N PHE A 36 -10.43 11.11 1.63
CA PHE A 36 -10.20 9.73 1.19
C PHE A 36 -11.25 9.21 0.18
N LYS A 37 -11.76 10.09 -0.68
CA LYS A 37 -12.84 9.75 -1.62
C LYS A 37 -12.34 9.31 -3.00
N GLY A 38 -11.06 9.51 -3.32
CA GLY A 38 -10.50 9.18 -4.63
C GLY A 38 -11.12 9.97 -5.79
N GLN A 39 -11.60 11.19 -5.55
CA GLN A 39 -12.33 12.02 -6.53
C GLN A 39 -11.68 13.37 -6.80
N GLU A 40 -11.05 13.96 -5.80
CA GLU A 40 -10.41 15.26 -5.84
C GLU A 40 -9.06 15.18 -5.16
N LEU A 41 -8.00 15.67 -5.81
CA LEU A 41 -6.66 15.75 -5.21
C LEU A 41 -6.64 16.78 -4.08
N THR A 42 -5.84 16.50 -3.06
CA THR A 42 -5.51 17.51 -2.04
C THR A 42 -4.60 18.58 -2.64
N ASP A 43 -4.42 19.71 -1.93
CA ASP A 43 -3.40 20.70 -2.26
C ASP A 43 -2.00 20.13 -1.96
N MET A 44 -1.53 19.18 -2.80
CA MET A 44 -0.27 18.45 -2.57
C MET A 44 0.92 19.40 -2.45
N GLU A 45 1.01 20.42 -3.30
CA GLU A 45 2.10 21.41 -3.24
C GLU A 45 2.09 22.18 -1.93
N GLY A 46 0.92 22.64 -1.51
CA GLY A 46 0.79 23.34 -0.25
C GLY A 46 0.99 22.47 0.99
N LEU A 47 0.64 21.17 0.92
CA LEU A 47 0.90 20.21 1.99
C LEU A 47 2.39 19.86 2.09
N LEU A 48 3.11 19.70 0.97
CA LEU A 48 4.57 19.56 0.96
C LEU A 48 5.24 20.78 1.58
N ALA A 49 4.84 21.99 1.18
CA ALA A 49 5.36 23.23 1.75
C ALA A 49 5.08 23.34 3.27
N ALA A 50 4.02 22.71 3.76
CA ALA A 50 3.68 22.61 5.17
C ALA A 50 4.42 21.48 5.93
N GLY A 51 5.19 20.64 5.23
CA GLY A 51 6.03 19.60 5.83
C GLY A 51 5.52 18.18 5.70
N ALA A 52 4.60 17.88 4.77
CA ALA A 52 4.24 16.49 4.46
C ALA A 52 5.47 15.72 3.95
N ALA A 53 5.65 14.49 4.41
CA ALA A 53 6.75 13.61 4.02
C ALA A 53 6.45 12.82 2.72
N GLY A 54 5.20 12.77 2.31
CA GLY A 54 4.68 12.05 1.15
C GLY A 54 3.16 12.00 1.23
N PHE A 55 2.53 11.19 0.38
CA PHE A 55 1.07 11.12 0.31
C PHE A 55 0.57 9.68 0.29
N THR A 56 -0.55 9.45 0.98
CA THR A 56 -1.21 8.14 1.04
C THR A 56 -2.68 8.31 1.44
N ASP A 57 -3.57 7.52 0.84
CA ASP A 57 -4.93 7.33 1.39
C ASP A 57 -4.99 6.12 2.33
N ASP A 58 -3.81 5.63 2.77
CA ASP A 58 -3.62 4.53 3.71
C ASP A 58 -4.39 3.26 3.27
N GLY A 59 -5.12 2.59 4.12
CA GLY A 59 -5.87 1.37 3.80
C GLY A 59 -7.10 1.56 2.89
N ILE A 60 -7.17 2.66 2.12
CA ILE A 60 -8.26 2.93 1.16
C ILE A 60 -7.69 2.97 -0.25
N PRO A 61 -7.79 1.85 -1.01
CA PRO A 61 -7.23 1.79 -2.35
C PRO A 61 -7.92 2.77 -3.30
N LEU A 62 -7.14 3.43 -4.13
CA LEU A 62 -7.62 4.34 -5.16
C LEU A 62 -8.03 3.55 -6.40
N MET A 63 -9.34 3.43 -6.64
CA MET A 63 -9.88 2.54 -7.67
C MET A 63 -9.90 3.14 -9.07
N ASP A 64 -10.07 4.45 -9.20
CA ASP A 64 -10.12 5.13 -10.51
C ASP A 64 -8.71 5.33 -11.07
N GLY A 65 -8.38 4.59 -12.13
CA GLY A 65 -7.06 4.66 -12.76
C GLY A 65 -6.73 6.04 -13.38
N ALA A 66 -7.73 6.80 -13.82
CA ALA A 66 -7.49 8.16 -14.31
C ALA A 66 -7.15 9.12 -13.17
N PHE A 67 -7.80 8.97 -12.03
CA PHE A 67 -7.48 9.71 -10.81
C PHE A 67 -6.07 9.37 -10.31
N VAL A 68 -5.73 8.07 -10.25
CA VAL A 68 -4.38 7.61 -9.84
C VAL A 68 -3.31 8.16 -10.77
N ARG A 69 -3.55 8.16 -12.09
CA ARG A 69 -2.62 8.74 -13.06
C ARG A 69 -2.41 10.23 -12.81
N ALA A 70 -3.49 10.99 -12.59
CA ALA A 70 -3.39 12.42 -12.28
C ALA A 70 -2.63 12.67 -10.96
N ALA A 71 -2.85 11.85 -9.91
CA ALA A 71 -2.11 11.92 -8.66
C ALA A 71 -0.61 11.65 -8.87
N MET A 72 -0.27 10.64 -9.68
CA MET A 72 1.11 10.30 -9.99
C MET A 72 1.80 11.39 -10.84
N GLU A 73 1.10 12.01 -11.81
CA GLU A 73 1.63 13.15 -12.58
C GLU A 73 1.97 14.34 -11.66
N GLU A 74 1.07 14.64 -10.72
CA GLU A 74 1.31 15.70 -9.75
C GLU A 74 2.45 15.36 -8.78
N ALA A 75 2.52 14.12 -8.30
CA ALA A 75 3.62 13.67 -7.45
C ALA A 75 4.98 13.73 -8.17
N ALA A 76 5.02 13.35 -9.45
CA ALA A 76 6.21 13.45 -10.29
C ALA A 76 6.65 14.92 -10.49
N ARG A 77 5.69 15.84 -10.72
CA ARG A 77 5.94 17.29 -10.83
C ARG A 77 6.55 17.85 -9.55
N LEU A 78 6.09 17.37 -8.40
CA LEU A 78 6.50 17.84 -7.07
C LEU A 78 7.72 17.12 -6.50
N ASP A 79 8.23 16.10 -7.22
CA ASP A 79 9.31 15.21 -6.77
C ASP A 79 9.03 14.61 -5.38
N THR A 80 7.83 14.07 -5.21
CA THR A 80 7.37 13.43 -3.96
C THR A 80 6.95 11.99 -4.17
N VAL A 81 6.75 11.25 -3.07
CA VAL A 81 6.34 9.85 -3.07
C VAL A 81 4.85 9.69 -2.80
N LEU A 82 4.22 8.77 -3.54
CA LEU A 82 2.90 8.23 -3.22
C LEU A 82 3.08 6.82 -2.65
N SER A 83 2.41 6.52 -1.54
CA SER A 83 2.45 5.20 -0.91
C SER A 83 1.04 4.60 -0.89
N PHE A 84 0.88 3.40 -1.49
CA PHE A 84 -0.43 2.83 -1.81
C PHE A 84 -0.65 1.48 -1.11
N HIS A 85 -1.85 1.34 -0.53
CA HIS A 85 -2.40 0.08 -0.07
C HIS A 85 -3.20 -0.54 -1.22
N GLU A 86 -2.73 -1.69 -1.73
CA GLU A 86 -3.24 -2.27 -2.95
C GLU A 86 -4.14 -3.49 -2.67
N GLU A 87 -5.43 -3.24 -2.49
CA GLU A 87 -6.44 -4.28 -2.35
C GLU A 87 -7.74 -3.91 -3.09
N ASP A 88 -7.96 -4.46 -4.27
CA ASP A 88 -9.20 -4.24 -5.02
C ASP A 88 -10.40 -4.87 -4.30
N LYS A 89 -11.22 -4.01 -3.70
CA LYS A 89 -12.41 -4.41 -2.93
C LYS A 89 -13.45 -5.17 -3.75
N ALA A 90 -13.43 -5.07 -5.08
CA ALA A 90 -14.36 -5.81 -5.93
C ALA A 90 -14.16 -7.33 -5.85
N PHE A 91 -12.96 -7.79 -5.52
CA PHE A 91 -12.64 -9.22 -5.38
C PHE A 91 -12.80 -9.74 -3.94
N ILE A 92 -12.95 -8.86 -2.95
CA ILE A 92 -12.93 -9.22 -1.53
C ILE A 92 -14.35 -9.34 -0.99
N LYS A 93 -14.67 -10.45 -0.30
CA LYS A 93 -15.89 -10.57 0.48
C LYS A 93 -15.64 -10.46 1.98
N GLU A 94 -14.64 -11.18 2.47
CA GLU A 94 -14.21 -11.11 3.87
C GLU A 94 -12.73 -10.73 3.93
N ASN A 95 -12.43 -9.65 4.65
CA ASN A 95 -11.06 -9.19 4.85
C ASN A 95 -10.32 -9.98 5.94
N GLY A 96 -9.00 -10.04 5.82
CA GLY A 96 -8.10 -10.53 6.87
C GLY A 96 -7.88 -12.04 6.84
N ILE A 97 -8.39 -12.74 5.83
CA ILE A 97 -8.07 -14.14 5.52
C ILE A 97 -7.85 -14.31 4.02
N ASN A 98 -6.83 -15.08 3.64
CA ASN A 98 -6.60 -15.41 2.24
C ASN A 98 -7.75 -16.25 1.68
N HIS A 99 -8.17 -15.97 0.43
CA HIS A 99 -9.08 -16.86 -0.28
C HIS A 99 -8.28 -18.06 -0.83
N GLY A 100 -8.40 -19.21 -0.20
CA GLY A 100 -7.65 -20.40 -0.51
C GLY A 100 -8.08 -21.59 0.35
N LYS A 101 -7.20 -22.58 0.47
CA LYS A 101 -7.52 -23.85 1.14
C LYS A 101 -8.00 -23.70 2.59
N VAL A 102 -7.47 -22.71 3.31
CA VAL A 102 -7.84 -22.47 4.73
C VAL A 102 -9.21 -21.84 4.81
N SER A 103 -9.49 -20.81 4.05
CA SER A 103 -10.79 -20.13 4.03
C SER A 103 -11.90 -21.03 3.54
N ASP A 104 -11.62 -21.89 2.52
CA ASP A 104 -12.58 -22.86 2.01
C ASP A 104 -13.00 -23.87 3.09
N LYS A 105 -12.05 -24.39 3.88
CA LYS A 105 -12.35 -25.29 5.01
C LYS A 105 -13.20 -24.62 6.10
N LEU A 106 -13.07 -23.32 6.25
CA LEU A 106 -13.84 -22.52 7.21
C LEU A 106 -15.19 -22.04 6.65
N GLY A 107 -15.46 -22.28 5.36
CA GLY A 107 -16.65 -21.77 4.67
C GLY A 107 -16.65 -20.24 4.49
N ILE A 108 -15.48 -19.63 4.44
CA ILE A 108 -15.29 -18.18 4.31
C ILE A 108 -14.75 -17.86 2.91
N TYR A 109 -15.35 -16.91 2.22
CA TYR A 109 -14.75 -16.36 1.01
C TYR A 109 -13.86 -15.18 1.39
N GLY A 110 -12.54 -15.41 1.43
CA GLY A 110 -11.56 -14.42 1.84
C GLY A 110 -11.15 -13.40 0.76
N SER A 111 -10.00 -12.78 0.96
CA SER A 111 -9.35 -11.85 0.02
C SER A 111 -8.40 -12.65 -0.88
N PRO A 112 -8.70 -12.83 -2.18
CA PRO A 112 -7.78 -13.51 -3.11
C PRO A 112 -6.55 -12.63 -3.40
N ALA A 113 -5.41 -13.26 -3.69
CA ALA A 113 -4.19 -12.55 -4.09
C ALA A 113 -4.43 -11.62 -5.29
N LEU A 114 -5.34 -12.00 -6.20
CA LEU A 114 -5.75 -11.17 -7.35
C LEU A 114 -6.17 -9.74 -6.94
N ALA A 115 -6.74 -9.56 -5.75
CA ALA A 115 -7.13 -8.23 -5.27
C ALA A 115 -5.92 -7.29 -5.13
N GLU A 116 -4.78 -7.82 -4.69
CA GLU A 116 -3.52 -7.10 -4.60
C GLU A 116 -2.83 -7.04 -5.98
N ASP A 117 -2.66 -8.18 -6.63
CA ASP A 117 -1.93 -8.31 -7.90
C ASP A 117 -2.42 -7.35 -8.99
N SER A 118 -3.75 -7.17 -9.08
CA SER A 118 -4.36 -6.34 -10.12
C SER A 118 -4.05 -4.85 -9.94
N LEU A 119 -4.08 -4.35 -8.71
CA LEU A 119 -3.77 -2.94 -8.42
C LEU A 119 -2.27 -2.69 -8.48
N VAL A 120 -1.45 -3.58 -7.91
CA VAL A 120 0.02 -3.48 -8.01
C VAL A 120 0.47 -3.42 -9.48
N ALA A 121 -0.08 -4.30 -10.34
CA ALA A 121 0.25 -4.30 -11.77
C ALA A 121 -0.16 -2.98 -12.44
N ARG A 122 -1.39 -2.49 -12.17
CA ARG A 122 -1.89 -1.22 -12.70
C ARG A 122 -0.98 -0.05 -12.30
N ASP A 123 -0.66 0.05 -11.01
CA ASP A 123 0.01 1.22 -10.48
C ASP A 123 1.51 1.22 -10.79
N CYS A 124 2.13 0.06 -10.89
CA CYS A 124 3.45 -0.08 -11.47
C CYS A 124 3.52 0.45 -12.92
N MET A 125 2.51 0.17 -13.74
CA MET A 125 2.48 0.64 -15.14
C MET A 125 2.19 2.13 -15.23
N ILE A 126 1.34 2.69 -14.36
CA ILE A 126 1.09 4.14 -14.30
C ILE A 126 2.35 4.86 -13.80
N ALA A 127 3.05 4.32 -12.81
CA ALA A 127 4.33 4.88 -12.34
C ALA A 127 5.39 4.90 -13.45
N LEU A 128 5.45 3.86 -14.29
CA LEU A 128 6.34 3.82 -15.46
C LEU A 128 5.99 4.91 -16.48
N ASP A 129 4.70 5.12 -16.76
CA ASP A 129 4.20 6.11 -17.73
C ASP A 129 4.45 7.56 -17.25
N THR A 130 4.20 7.82 -15.98
CA THR A 130 4.26 9.17 -15.40
C THR A 130 5.65 9.57 -14.87
N GLY A 131 6.52 8.59 -14.60
CA GLY A 131 7.81 8.79 -13.94
C GLY A 131 7.70 9.11 -12.44
N ALA A 132 6.54 8.92 -11.84
CA ALA A 132 6.31 9.11 -10.41
C ALA A 132 7.08 8.11 -9.56
N THR A 133 7.45 8.54 -8.36
CA THR A 133 7.96 7.64 -7.31
C THR A 133 6.80 7.09 -6.51
N VAL A 134 6.67 5.76 -6.50
CA VAL A 134 5.58 5.05 -5.83
C VAL A 134 6.15 4.02 -4.86
N ASP A 135 5.55 3.92 -3.70
CA ASP A 135 5.79 2.87 -2.72
C ASP A 135 4.55 1.97 -2.64
N ILE A 136 4.75 0.67 -2.82
CA ILE A 136 3.72 -0.36 -2.67
C ILE A 136 3.83 -0.92 -1.26
N GLN A 137 2.85 -0.58 -0.43
CA GLN A 137 2.83 -0.97 0.98
C GLN A 137 2.66 -2.48 1.15
N HIS A 138 3.33 -3.03 2.16
CA HIS A 138 3.10 -4.37 2.75
C HIS A 138 2.68 -5.47 1.74
N ILE A 139 3.44 -5.67 0.67
CA ILE A 139 3.20 -6.73 -0.32
C ILE A 139 3.03 -8.08 0.37
N SER A 140 1.99 -8.82 -0.02
CA SER A 140 1.69 -10.15 0.52
C SER A 140 1.72 -11.27 -0.51
N SER A 141 1.50 -10.95 -1.79
CA SER A 141 1.43 -11.89 -2.91
C SER A 141 2.76 -12.02 -3.65
N GLY A 142 3.13 -13.25 -3.99
CA GLY A 142 4.30 -13.52 -4.82
C GLY A 142 4.18 -12.96 -6.24
N HIS A 143 2.98 -12.92 -6.82
CA HIS A 143 2.78 -12.32 -8.14
C HIS A 143 2.97 -10.80 -8.10
N SER A 144 2.57 -10.13 -7.03
CA SER A 144 2.85 -8.70 -6.84
C SER A 144 4.36 -8.42 -6.82
N VAL A 145 5.17 -9.28 -6.21
CA VAL A 145 6.64 -9.19 -6.27
C VAL A 145 7.14 -9.24 -7.72
N GLU A 146 6.60 -10.15 -8.55
CA GLU A 146 6.98 -10.24 -9.96
C GLU A 146 6.59 -8.98 -10.75
N MET A 147 5.44 -8.37 -10.44
CA MET A 147 5.02 -7.11 -11.09
C MET A 147 5.97 -5.96 -10.72
N VAL A 148 6.34 -5.83 -9.46
CA VAL A 148 7.33 -4.84 -9.02
C VAL A 148 8.70 -5.09 -9.67
N ARG A 149 9.15 -6.35 -9.71
CA ARG A 149 10.41 -6.72 -10.36
C ARG A 149 10.43 -6.32 -11.84
N LEU A 150 9.34 -6.59 -12.55
CA LEU A 150 9.20 -6.20 -13.95
C LEU A 150 9.20 -4.67 -14.11
N ALA A 151 8.45 -3.96 -13.29
CA ALA A 151 8.35 -2.50 -13.33
C ALA A 151 9.73 -1.85 -13.09
N LYS A 152 10.46 -2.29 -12.08
CA LYS A 152 11.84 -1.83 -11.81
C LYS A 152 12.77 -2.11 -12.98
N LYS A 153 12.69 -3.30 -13.59
CA LYS A 153 13.47 -3.66 -14.79
C LYS A 153 13.16 -2.76 -15.99
N LEU A 154 11.93 -2.29 -16.13
CA LEU A 154 11.50 -1.36 -17.18
C LEU A 154 11.87 0.11 -16.87
N GLY A 155 12.34 0.40 -15.65
CA GLY A 155 12.80 1.72 -15.24
C GLY A 155 11.78 2.54 -14.44
N ALA A 156 10.69 1.92 -13.96
CA ALA A 156 9.76 2.56 -13.06
C ALA A 156 10.42 2.82 -11.69
N LYS A 157 10.10 3.94 -11.07
CA LYS A 157 10.54 4.32 -9.73
C LYS A 157 9.58 3.74 -8.68
N VAL A 158 9.59 2.43 -8.54
CA VAL A 158 8.73 1.71 -7.59
C VAL A 158 9.56 1.18 -6.43
N TRP A 159 9.11 1.45 -5.22
CA TRP A 159 9.57 0.86 -3.96
C TRP A 159 8.53 -0.13 -3.49
N ALA A 160 8.93 -1.11 -2.70
CA ALA A 160 8.03 -2.12 -2.17
C ALA A 160 8.42 -2.47 -0.74
N GLU A 161 7.41 -2.61 0.10
CA GLU A 161 7.55 -3.02 1.50
C GLU A 161 7.03 -4.44 1.72
N VAL A 162 7.57 -5.13 2.73
CA VAL A 162 6.97 -6.35 3.26
C VAL A 162 7.02 -6.36 4.78
N THR A 163 5.95 -6.79 5.41
CA THR A 163 5.93 -6.88 6.87
C THR A 163 6.54 -8.19 7.38
N PRO A 164 7.10 -8.22 8.60
CA PRO A 164 7.66 -9.43 9.19
C PRO A 164 6.71 -10.62 9.22
N HIS A 165 5.42 -10.41 9.45
CA HIS A 165 4.45 -11.49 9.48
C HIS A 165 4.19 -12.11 8.11
N HIS A 166 4.28 -11.36 7.00
CA HIS A 166 4.08 -11.89 5.65
C HIS A 166 5.21 -12.80 5.17
N PHE A 167 6.47 -12.54 5.58
CA PHE A 167 7.58 -13.43 5.22
C PHE A 167 7.90 -14.51 6.27
N THR A 168 7.21 -14.51 7.44
CA THR A 168 7.42 -15.53 8.49
C THR A 168 6.27 -16.51 8.64
N LEU A 169 5.02 -16.11 8.35
CA LEU A 169 3.80 -16.88 8.54
C LEU A 169 3.12 -17.16 7.21
N THR A 170 2.23 -18.15 7.21
CA THR A 170 1.34 -18.47 6.09
C THR A 170 -0.12 -18.49 6.53
N GLU A 171 -1.05 -18.68 5.59
CA GLU A 171 -2.48 -18.81 5.87
C GLU A 171 -2.78 -19.92 6.89
N ASP A 172 -1.89 -20.93 7.02
CA ASP A 172 -2.05 -22.01 8.00
C ASP A 172 -2.02 -21.52 9.46
N ALA A 173 -1.43 -20.35 9.72
CA ALA A 173 -1.45 -19.72 11.04
C ALA A 173 -2.86 -19.48 11.58
N VAL A 174 -3.86 -19.35 10.70
CA VAL A 174 -5.28 -19.22 11.07
C VAL A 174 -5.78 -20.45 11.81
N HIS A 175 -5.32 -21.67 11.46
CA HIS A 175 -5.69 -22.90 12.15
C HIS A 175 -5.17 -22.94 13.59
N ILE A 176 -4.03 -22.28 13.86
CA ILE A 176 -3.37 -22.31 15.17
C ILE A 176 -3.84 -21.15 16.04
N HIS A 177 -3.98 -19.96 15.44
CA HIS A 177 -4.15 -18.70 16.16
C HIS A 177 -5.53 -18.05 15.94
N GLY A 178 -6.37 -18.61 15.06
CA GLY A 178 -7.70 -18.08 14.77
C GLY A 178 -7.64 -16.61 14.34
N THR A 179 -8.43 -15.77 14.98
CA THR A 179 -8.51 -14.34 14.66
C THR A 179 -7.24 -13.54 14.99
N LEU A 180 -6.31 -14.06 15.77
CA LEU A 180 -5.01 -13.45 16.01
C LEU A 180 -4.09 -13.50 14.78
N ALA A 181 -4.40 -14.38 13.81
CA ALA A 181 -3.73 -14.44 12.52
C ALA A 181 -4.45 -13.59 11.44
N LYS A 182 -5.46 -12.81 11.83
CA LYS A 182 -6.17 -11.90 10.92
C LYS A 182 -5.33 -10.63 10.71
N MET A 183 -4.99 -10.34 9.45
CA MET A 183 -4.29 -9.12 9.07
C MET A 183 -4.67 -8.70 7.65
N ASN A 184 -4.34 -7.47 7.26
CA ASN A 184 -4.73 -6.87 6.00
C ASN A 184 -3.56 -6.14 5.36
N PRO A 185 -3.05 -6.62 4.20
CA PRO A 185 -3.50 -7.82 3.47
C PRO A 185 -3.29 -9.12 4.25
N PRO A 186 -3.98 -10.22 3.90
CA PRO A 186 -3.92 -11.45 4.68
C PRO A 186 -2.61 -12.22 4.48
N LEU A 187 -2.29 -13.11 5.43
CA LEU A 187 -1.26 -14.10 5.26
C LEU A 187 -1.60 -15.01 4.07
N ARG A 188 -0.64 -15.23 3.18
CA ARG A 188 -0.81 -15.97 1.93
C ARG A 188 -0.25 -17.40 2.04
N THR A 189 -0.09 -18.05 0.91
CA THR A 189 0.43 -19.41 0.81
C THR A 189 1.93 -19.47 1.12
N GLU A 190 2.45 -20.69 1.34
CA GLU A 190 3.88 -20.91 1.47
C GLU A 190 4.64 -20.50 0.20
N GLN A 191 4.05 -20.67 -0.98
CA GLN A 191 4.65 -20.22 -2.24
C GLN A 191 4.82 -18.70 -2.26
N ASP A 192 3.79 -17.95 -1.88
CA ASP A 192 3.87 -16.48 -1.79
C ASP A 192 4.96 -16.06 -0.79
N ARG A 193 4.97 -16.69 0.38
CA ARG A 193 5.98 -16.42 1.41
C ARG A 193 7.40 -16.62 0.91
N GLN A 194 7.66 -17.68 0.14
CA GLN A 194 8.99 -17.91 -0.44
C GLN A 194 9.34 -16.84 -1.49
N MET A 195 8.39 -16.42 -2.32
CA MET A 195 8.60 -15.36 -3.30
C MET A 195 8.87 -13.99 -2.65
N LEU A 196 8.23 -13.70 -1.52
CA LEU A 196 8.55 -12.51 -0.70
C LEU A 196 10.01 -12.55 -0.19
N ILE A 197 10.44 -13.71 0.34
CA ILE A 197 11.81 -13.90 0.81
C ILE A 197 12.83 -13.72 -0.32
N GLU A 198 12.55 -14.28 -1.49
CA GLU A 198 13.42 -14.08 -2.67
C GLU A 198 13.42 -12.61 -3.11
N GLY A 199 12.27 -11.93 -3.08
CA GLY A 199 12.16 -10.49 -3.36
C GLY A 199 13.01 -9.62 -2.42
N LEU A 200 13.08 -9.99 -1.13
CA LEU A 200 13.98 -9.34 -0.16
C LEU A 200 15.46 -9.61 -0.48
N LYS A 201 15.82 -10.84 -0.90
CA LYS A 201 17.21 -11.20 -1.18
C LYS A 201 17.74 -10.56 -2.46
N ASP A 202 16.91 -10.43 -3.48
CA ASP A 202 17.32 -9.88 -4.77
C ASP A 202 17.13 -8.36 -4.91
N GLY A 203 16.58 -7.72 -3.86
CA GLY A 203 16.36 -6.27 -3.82
C GLY A 203 15.14 -5.81 -4.63
N THR A 204 14.23 -6.72 -4.97
CA THR A 204 12.92 -6.35 -5.53
C THR A 204 12.05 -5.69 -4.48
N ILE A 205 12.09 -6.18 -3.24
CA ILE A 205 11.48 -5.58 -2.05
C ILE A 205 12.57 -4.79 -1.33
N ASP A 206 12.29 -3.54 -0.98
CA ASP A 206 13.25 -2.56 -0.49
C ASP A 206 13.28 -2.50 1.04
N MET A 207 12.14 -2.78 1.72
CA MET A 207 12.02 -2.66 3.18
C MET A 207 10.88 -3.52 3.73
#